data_c52acaaa47afba92784d5ce1deffa0f0
#
_entry.id   c52acaaa47afba92784d5ce1deffa0f0
#
_cell.length_a   1.000
_cell.length_b   1.000
_cell.length_c   1.000
_cell.angle_alpha   90.00
_cell.angle_beta   90.00
_cell.angle_gamma   90.00
#
_symmetry.space_group_name_H-M   'P 1'
#
loop_
_entity.id
_entity.type
_entity.pdbx_description
1 polymer ?
#
loop_
_entity_poly.entity_id
_entity_poly.type
_entity_poly.pdbx_seq_one_letter_code
_entity_poly.pdbx_strand_id
1 'polypeptide(L)'
;MAYIFQIDEVLGNFLWIPARIVIALAIIIVGTRLGLITNQKGKFFDLDEEIKFSILLKLFILPFVIFLVSKLLDFDFNQSAAVILQAGTPTAISTILMAEAYRIKQKIASKILFTTTLISIVTIPLLKVFINMFNQIK
;
A
#
# COMPACT_ATOMS: atom_id res chain seq x y z
N MET A 1 -10.55 31.77 -13.08
CA MET A 1 -10.93 30.38 -12.81
C MET A 1 -10.92 29.50 -14.06
N ALA A 2 -11.38 29.96 -15.23
CA ALA A 2 -11.39 29.12 -16.46
C ALA A 2 -10.02 28.69 -16.97
N TYR A 3 -8.98 29.50 -16.79
CA TYR A 3 -7.61 29.15 -17.23
C TYR A 3 -6.96 28.00 -16.44
N ILE A 4 -7.30 27.84 -15.17
CA ILE A 4 -6.76 26.76 -14.33
C ILE A 4 -7.33 25.41 -14.80
N PHE A 5 -8.62 25.37 -15.14
CA PHE A 5 -9.28 24.15 -15.64
C PHE A 5 -8.73 23.68 -17.00
N GLN A 6 -8.38 24.60 -17.90
CA GLN A 6 -7.77 24.23 -19.18
C GLN A 6 -6.36 23.71 -19.06
N ILE A 7 -5.59 24.22 -18.10
CA ILE A 7 -4.23 23.74 -17.84
C ILE A 7 -4.27 22.31 -17.28
N ASP A 8 -5.23 21.98 -16.42
CA ASP A 8 -5.39 20.63 -15.86
C ASP A 8 -5.73 19.60 -16.95
N GLU A 9 -6.55 19.95 -17.92
CA GLU A 9 -6.92 19.03 -19.02
C GLU A 9 -5.75 18.78 -19.98
N VAL A 10 -5.02 19.81 -20.36
CA VAL A 10 -3.84 19.72 -21.25
C VAL A 10 -2.68 19.00 -20.56
N LEU A 11 -2.40 19.34 -19.29
CA LEU A 11 -1.39 18.65 -18.49
C LEU A 11 -1.78 17.21 -18.22
N GLY A 12 -3.04 16.92 -17.92
CA GLY A 12 -3.55 15.57 -17.70
C GLY A 12 -3.33 14.67 -18.92
N ASN A 13 -3.69 15.16 -20.11
CA ASN A 13 -3.52 14.43 -21.36
C ASN A 13 -2.05 14.23 -21.76
N PHE A 14 -1.21 15.24 -21.51
CA PHE A 14 0.23 15.15 -21.83
C PHE A 14 0.98 14.24 -20.87
N LEU A 15 0.64 14.26 -19.58
CA LEU A 15 1.28 13.44 -18.55
C LEU A 15 0.75 12.00 -18.49
N TRP A 16 -0.38 11.70 -19.13
CA TRP A 16 -1.01 10.39 -19.06
C TRP A 16 -0.15 9.26 -19.68
N ILE A 17 0.50 9.53 -20.83
CA ILE A 17 1.39 8.56 -21.50
C ILE A 17 2.64 8.29 -20.66
N PRO A 18 3.44 9.31 -20.25
CA PRO A 18 4.62 9.06 -19.42
C PRO A 18 4.28 8.46 -18.06
N ALA A 19 3.14 8.83 -17.45
CA ALA A 19 2.71 8.22 -16.19
C ALA A 19 2.48 6.70 -16.32
N ARG A 20 1.85 6.23 -17.39
CA ARG A 20 1.67 4.79 -17.65
C ARG A 20 2.99 4.05 -17.86
N ILE A 21 3.93 4.65 -18.57
CA ILE A 21 5.25 4.07 -18.79
C ILE A 21 6.00 3.95 -17.45
N VAL A 22 5.96 4.98 -16.62
CA VAL A 22 6.58 4.97 -15.29
C VAL A 22 5.97 3.90 -14.37
N ILE A 23 4.65 3.76 -14.38
CA ILE A 23 3.97 2.72 -13.59
C ILE A 23 4.36 1.32 -14.08
N ALA A 24 4.40 1.09 -15.39
CA ALA A 24 4.81 -0.19 -15.94
C ALA A 24 6.27 -0.53 -15.58
N LEU A 25 7.18 0.43 -15.70
CA LEU A 25 8.57 0.28 -15.30
C LEU A 25 8.70 0.01 -13.79
N ALA A 26 7.94 0.71 -12.96
CA ALA A 26 7.93 0.48 -11.52
C ALA A 26 7.51 -0.94 -11.17
N ILE A 27 6.45 -1.47 -11.82
CA ILE A 27 5.99 -2.85 -11.62
C ILE A 27 7.06 -3.86 -12.04
N ILE A 28 7.75 -3.64 -13.17
CA ILE A 28 8.83 -4.50 -13.63
C ILE A 28 9.99 -4.50 -12.63
N ILE A 29 10.41 -3.33 -12.15
CA ILE A 29 11.49 -3.21 -11.15
C ILE A 29 11.13 -3.94 -9.87
N VAL A 30 9.91 -3.79 -9.39
CA VAL A 30 9.42 -4.50 -8.19
C VAL A 30 9.39 -5.99 -8.41
N GLY A 31 8.86 -6.45 -9.56
CA GLY A 31 8.80 -7.86 -9.92
C GLY A 31 10.18 -8.51 -10.01
N THR A 32 11.15 -7.86 -10.65
CA THR A 32 12.53 -8.35 -10.72
C THR A 32 13.20 -8.41 -9.36
N ARG A 33 13.00 -7.40 -8.51
CA ARG A 33 13.52 -7.38 -7.13
C ARG A 33 12.95 -8.52 -6.30
N LEU A 34 11.63 -8.73 -6.35
CA LEU A 34 10.98 -9.84 -5.67
C LEU A 34 11.49 -11.20 -6.18
N GLY A 35 11.68 -11.35 -7.50
CA GLY A 35 12.21 -12.57 -8.10
C GLY A 35 13.63 -12.90 -7.63
N LEU A 36 14.51 -11.91 -7.52
CA LEU A 36 15.88 -12.09 -7.02
C LEU A 36 15.90 -12.53 -5.54
N ILE A 37 14.98 -12.01 -4.74
CA ILE A 37 14.89 -12.37 -3.32
C ILE A 37 14.29 -13.78 -3.15
N THR A 38 13.32 -14.15 -3.98
CA THR A 38 12.68 -15.47 -3.95
C THR A 38 13.64 -16.59 -4.33
N ASN A 39 14.62 -16.32 -5.19
CA ASN A 39 15.63 -17.31 -5.59
C ASN A 39 16.69 -17.61 -4.51
N GLN A 40 16.80 -16.78 -3.46
CA GLN A 40 17.59 -17.11 -2.29
C GLN A 40 16.82 -18.14 -1.47
N LYS A 41 17.23 -19.42 -1.51
CA LYS A 41 16.68 -20.59 -0.80
C LYS A 41 16.55 -20.36 0.73
N GLY A 42 15.63 -19.51 1.14
CA GLY A 42 15.23 -19.29 2.52
C GLY A 42 13.74 -19.57 2.64
N LYS A 43 13.31 -20.27 3.67
CA LYS A 43 11.91 -20.52 3.97
C LYS A 43 11.19 -19.16 4.07
N PHE A 44 10.49 -18.76 3.02
CA PHE A 44 9.73 -17.50 2.99
C PHE A 44 8.66 -17.42 4.08
N PHE A 45 8.18 -18.57 4.52
CA PHE A 45 7.16 -18.72 5.55
C PHE A 45 7.73 -18.83 6.99
N ASP A 46 9.04 -18.78 7.18
CA ASP A 46 9.60 -18.64 8.52
C ASP A 46 9.44 -17.17 8.95
N LEU A 47 8.26 -16.90 9.52
CA LEU A 47 7.84 -15.57 9.97
C LEU A 47 8.41 -15.37 11.38
N ASP A 48 9.54 -14.68 11.46
CA ASP A 48 10.07 -14.17 12.72
C ASP A 48 9.00 -13.33 13.44
N GLU A 49 9.03 -13.28 14.74
CA GLU A 49 8.09 -12.52 15.58
C GLU A 49 8.02 -11.03 15.15
N GLU A 50 9.16 -10.45 14.75
CA GLU A 50 9.24 -9.08 14.24
C GLU A 50 8.38 -8.89 12.97
N ILE A 51 8.34 -9.88 12.09
CA ILE A 51 7.58 -9.85 10.83
C ILE A 51 6.08 -9.97 11.11
N LYS A 52 5.69 -10.92 11.99
CA LYS A 52 4.27 -11.08 12.39
C LYS A 52 3.71 -9.82 13.01
N PHE A 53 4.47 -9.21 13.92
CA PHE A 53 4.07 -7.96 14.56
C PHE A 53 3.92 -6.82 13.56
N SER A 54 4.85 -6.69 12.62
CA SER A 54 4.79 -5.67 11.55
C SER A 54 3.56 -5.84 10.65
N ILE A 55 3.22 -7.08 10.29
CA ILE A 55 2.05 -7.41 9.47
C ILE A 55 0.77 -7.06 10.23
N LEU A 56 0.65 -7.47 11.49
CA LEU A 56 -0.51 -7.20 12.32
C LEU A 56 -0.73 -5.68 12.49
N LEU A 57 0.34 -4.96 12.81
CA LEU A 57 0.29 -3.52 13.00
C LEU A 57 -0.13 -2.80 11.72
N LYS A 58 0.45 -3.16 10.58
CA LYS A 58 0.22 -2.47 9.31
C LYS A 58 -1.15 -2.77 8.69
N LEU A 59 -1.56 -4.05 8.69
CA LEU A 59 -2.78 -4.47 7.99
C LEU A 59 -4.06 -4.44 8.85
N PHE A 60 -3.94 -4.48 10.17
CA PHE A 60 -5.09 -4.51 11.07
C PHE A 60 -5.16 -3.30 11.98
N ILE A 61 -4.09 -3.02 12.72
CA ILE A 61 -4.11 -1.94 13.72
C ILE A 61 -4.21 -0.58 13.03
N LEU A 62 -3.42 -0.32 12.00
CA LEU A 62 -3.38 0.97 11.32
C LEU A 62 -4.72 1.32 10.66
N PRO A 63 -5.36 0.46 9.83
CA PRO A 63 -6.69 0.74 9.28
C PRO A 63 -7.74 0.97 10.34
N PHE A 64 -7.69 0.22 11.47
CA PHE A 64 -8.63 0.37 12.57
C PHE A 64 -8.46 1.73 13.28
N VAL A 65 -7.22 2.15 13.56
CA VAL A 65 -6.94 3.46 14.15
C VAL A 65 -7.41 4.57 13.21
N ILE A 66 -7.12 4.48 11.91
CA ILE A 66 -7.56 5.46 10.92
C ILE A 66 -9.09 5.51 10.81
N PHE A 67 -9.77 4.37 10.93
CA PHE A 67 -11.23 4.33 10.98
C PHE A 67 -11.78 5.11 12.19
N LEU A 68 -11.19 4.94 13.38
CA LEU A 68 -11.58 5.70 14.57
C LEU A 68 -11.33 7.21 14.40
N VAL A 69 -10.15 7.57 13.87
CA VAL A 69 -9.78 8.96 13.63
C VAL A 69 -10.70 9.61 12.58
N SER A 70 -11.04 8.91 11.51
CA SER A 70 -11.94 9.43 10.48
C SER A 70 -13.35 9.69 11.02
N LYS A 71 -13.81 8.90 12.00
CA LYS A 71 -15.06 9.15 12.72
C LYS A 71 -15.00 10.35 13.65
N LEU A 72 -13.87 10.53 14.34
CA LEU A 72 -13.68 11.67 15.25
C LEU A 72 -13.58 13.00 14.49
N LEU A 73 -13.07 12.99 13.25
CA LEU A 73 -12.90 14.17 12.41
C LEU A 73 -14.10 14.43 11.49
N ASP A 74 -15.19 13.66 11.61
CA ASP A 74 -16.41 13.76 10.79
C ASP A 74 -16.12 13.81 9.28
N PHE A 75 -15.18 12.97 8.81
CA PHE A 75 -14.86 12.88 7.39
C PHE A 75 -16.06 12.37 6.58
N ASP A 76 -16.22 12.92 5.38
CA ASP A 76 -17.16 12.41 4.39
C ASP A 76 -16.90 10.93 4.10
N PHE A 77 -17.92 10.18 3.71
CA PHE A 77 -17.80 8.76 3.41
C PHE A 77 -16.67 8.45 2.41
N ASN A 78 -16.57 9.20 1.32
CA ASN A 78 -15.55 9.00 0.31
C ASN A 78 -14.14 9.27 0.83
N GLN A 79 -13.99 10.30 1.67
CA GLN A 79 -12.71 10.63 2.31
C GLN A 79 -12.31 9.55 3.31
N SER A 80 -13.23 9.13 4.17
CA SER A 80 -13.02 8.05 5.13
C SER A 80 -12.62 6.76 4.43
N ALA A 81 -13.34 6.37 3.39
CA ALA A 81 -13.06 5.17 2.61
C ALA A 81 -11.67 5.23 1.98
N ALA A 82 -11.30 6.36 1.37
CA ALA A 82 -10.00 6.53 0.75
C ALA A 82 -8.84 6.40 1.75
N VAL A 83 -8.95 7.06 2.92
CA VAL A 83 -7.90 7.06 3.94
C VAL A 83 -7.77 5.69 4.60
N ILE A 84 -8.88 4.99 4.88
CA ILE A 84 -8.88 3.64 5.47
C ILE A 84 -8.27 2.63 4.49
N LEU A 85 -8.67 2.67 3.21
CA LEU A 85 -8.08 1.80 2.18
C LEU A 85 -6.59 2.07 2.02
N GLN A 86 -6.16 3.34 2.03
CA GLN A 86 -4.76 3.72 1.97
C GLN A 86 -3.97 3.21 3.18
N ALA A 87 -4.56 3.23 4.37
CA ALA A 87 -3.94 2.68 5.58
C ALA A 87 -3.75 1.16 5.49
N GLY A 88 -4.70 0.44 4.85
CA GLY A 88 -4.65 -1.01 4.63
C GLY A 88 -3.75 -1.45 3.47
N THR A 89 -3.10 -0.52 2.74
CA THR A 89 -2.15 -0.90 1.67
C THR A 89 -0.90 -1.58 2.23
N PRO A 90 -0.25 -2.48 1.46
CA PRO A 90 0.95 -3.16 1.89
C PRO A 90 2.11 -2.20 2.16
N THR A 91 3.18 -2.72 2.76
CA THR A 91 4.39 -1.93 3.05
C THR A 91 4.96 -1.32 1.77
N ALA A 92 5.37 -0.07 1.85
CA ALA A 92 5.89 0.66 0.70
C ALA A 92 7.25 0.13 0.23
N ILE A 93 7.46 0.13 -1.09
CA ILE A 93 8.73 -0.27 -1.72
C ILE A 93 9.89 0.60 -1.22
N SER A 94 9.62 1.87 -0.88
CA SER A 94 10.61 2.79 -0.30
C SER A 94 11.29 2.22 0.96
N THR A 95 10.60 1.37 1.73
CA THR A 95 11.17 0.69 2.89
C THR A 95 12.32 -0.25 2.50
N ILE A 96 12.18 -0.98 1.37
CA ILE A 96 13.27 -1.83 0.85
C ILE A 96 14.42 -0.97 0.35
N LEU A 97 14.12 0.10 -0.40
CA LEU A 97 15.16 1.00 -0.91
C LEU A 97 15.97 1.64 0.22
N MET A 98 15.32 2.04 1.30
CA MET A 98 15.98 2.51 2.50
C MET A 98 16.83 1.41 3.16
N ALA A 99 16.28 0.21 3.34
CA ALA A 99 17.02 -0.93 3.89
C ALA A 99 18.25 -1.29 3.05
N GLU A 100 18.16 -1.17 1.72
CA GLU A 100 19.30 -1.35 0.80
C GLU A 100 20.32 -0.22 0.93
N ALA A 101 19.88 1.04 0.92
CA ALA A 101 20.75 2.20 1.01
C ALA A 101 21.58 2.21 2.30
N TYR A 102 20.97 1.86 3.42
CA TYR A 102 21.62 1.78 4.72
C TYR A 102 22.22 0.40 5.03
N ARG A 103 22.06 -0.59 4.15
CA ARG A 103 22.52 -1.99 4.34
C ARG A 103 22.03 -2.65 5.63
N ILE A 104 20.82 -2.28 6.09
CA ILE A 104 20.23 -2.75 7.35
C ILE A 104 19.07 -3.70 7.05
N LYS A 105 19.11 -4.92 7.61
CA LYS A 105 17.99 -5.91 7.62
C LYS A 105 17.24 -6.05 6.28
N GLN A 106 17.91 -6.00 5.15
CA GLN A 106 17.31 -6.07 3.80
C GLN A 106 16.41 -7.28 3.60
N LYS A 107 16.82 -8.45 4.11
CA LYS A 107 16.04 -9.70 4.03
C LYS A 107 14.71 -9.59 4.76
N ILE A 108 14.68 -8.95 5.93
CA ILE A 108 13.47 -8.75 6.73
C ILE A 108 12.53 -7.78 6.02
N ALA A 109 13.04 -6.65 5.54
CA ALA A 109 12.25 -5.67 4.80
C ALA A 109 11.57 -6.28 3.57
N SER A 110 12.30 -7.11 2.82
CA SER A 110 11.81 -7.81 1.64
C SER A 110 10.74 -8.86 1.99
N LYS A 111 10.95 -9.64 3.06
CA LYS A 111 9.95 -10.60 3.55
C LYS A 111 8.66 -9.89 3.98
N ILE A 112 8.76 -8.79 4.72
CA ILE A 112 7.60 -7.98 5.15
C ILE A 112 6.84 -7.47 3.93
N LEU A 113 7.53 -6.88 2.94
CA LEU A 113 6.87 -6.38 1.73
C LEU A 113 6.11 -7.50 1.02
N PHE A 114 6.78 -8.62 0.75
CA PHE A 114 6.19 -9.74 0.02
C PHE A 114 4.96 -10.29 0.76
N THR A 115 5.10 -10.55 2.06
CA THR A 115 4.02 -11.12 2.88
C THR A 115 2.85 -10.15 3.03
N THR A 116 3.12 -8.86 3.27
CA THR A 116 2.05 -7.86 3.36
C THR A 116 1.33 -7.67 2.02
N THR A 117 2.05 -7.75 0.89
CA THR A 117 1.44 -7.67 -0.45
C THR A 117 0.52 -8.86 -0.71
N LEU A 118 0.94 -10.08 -0.38
CA LEU A 118 0.08 -11.26 -0.54
C LEU A 118 -1.16 -11.20 0.33
N ILE A 119 -1.02 -10.83 1.59
CA ILE A 119 -2.15 -10.73 2.53
C ILE A 119 -3.09 -9.58 2.10
N SER A 120 -2.57 -8.48 1.55
CA SER A 120 -3.37 -7.35 1.13
C SER A 120 -4.34 -7.67 -0.02
N ILE A 121 -4.06 -8.69 -0.83
CA ILE A 121 -4.98 -9.16 -1.87
C ILE A 121 -6.32 -9.58 -1.28
N VAL A 122 -6.32 -10.11 -0.05
CA VAL A 122 -7.53 -10.53 0.65
C VAL A 122 -8.05 -9.42 1.56
N THR A 123 -7.16 -8.71 2.27
CA THR A 123 -7.58 -7.70 3.26
C THR A 123 -8.17 -6.44 2.63
N ILE A 124 -7.70 -5.99 1.47
CA ILE A 124 -8.24 -4.79 0.81
C ILE A 124 -9.71 -4.98 0.38
N PRO A 125 -10.11 -6.07 -0.31
CA PRO A 125 -11.51 -6.32 -0.59
C PRO A 125 -12.37 -6.45 0.67
N LEU A 126 -11.87 -7.11 1.72
CA LEU A 126 -12.57 -7.23 3.00
C LEU A 126 -12.80 -5.87 3.66
N LEU A 127 -11.78 -5.00 3.67
CA LEU A 127 -11.91 -3.63 4.19
C LEU A 127 -12.96 -2.83 3.40
N LYS A 128 -13.00 -2.98 2.07
CA LYS A 128 -14.01 -2.32 1.24
C LYS A 128 -15.43 -2.78 1.59
N VAL A 129 -15.65 -4.07 1.77
CA VAL A 129 -16.94 -4.63 2.19
C VAL A 129 -17.31 -4.11 3.58
N PHE A 130 -16.36 -4.11 4.51
CA PHE A 130 -16.57 -3.60 5.86
C PHE A 130 -16.99 -2.12 5.87
N ILE A 131 -16.32 -1.26 5.12
CA ILE A 131 -16.62 0.17 4.98
C ILE A 131 -18.04 0.35 4.42
N ASN A 132 -18.42 -0.43 3.39
CA ASN A 132 -19.74 -0.35 2.78
C ASN A 132 -20.85 -0.79 3.74
N MET A 133 -20.63 -1.84 4.53
CA MET A 133 -21.60 -2.28 5.54
C MET A 133 -21.84 -1.20 6.59
N PHE A 134 -20.79 -0.52 7.04
CA PHE A 134 -20.94 0.57 8.01
C PHE A 134 -21.68 1.79 7.45
N ASN A 135 -21.62 2.02 6.14
CA ASN A 135 -22.36 3.11 5.50
C ASN A 135 -23.86 2.82 5.38
N GLN A 136 -24.25 1.55 5.27
CA GLN A 136 -25.67 1.18 5.21
C GLN A 136 -26.38 1.25 6.57
N ILE A 137 -25.62 1.31 7.66
CA ILE A 137 -26.15 1.37 9.03
C ILE A 137 -26.39 2.83 9.50
N LYS A 138 -25.92 3.83 8.74
CA LYS A 138 -26.09 5.25 9.02
C LYS A 138 -27.16 5.88 8.15
#